data_84a15f492a8f08f7e8b40249cd223688
#
_entry.id   84a15f492a8f08f7e8b40249cd223688
#
_cell.length_a   1.000
_cell.length_b   1.000
_cell.length_c   1.000
_cell.angle_alpha   90.00
_cell.angle_beta   90.00
_cell.angle_gamma   90.00
#
_symmetry.space_group_name_H-M   'P 1'
#
loop_
_entity.id
_entity.type
_entity.pdbx_description
1 polymer ?
#
loop_
_entity_poly.entity_id
_entity_poly.type
_entity_poly.pdbx_seq_one_letter_code
_entity_poly.pdbx_strand_id
1 'polypeptide(L)'
;QKLDKVIRERIPSGFKIRQKSHHRAEAFELQELRCFKHVSREKAVLSLGTLGGGNHFIEVDRDEEGNLYVVIHSGSRHLGKEVTDYYVKAGAALLKERGTETPYPLTWLEGELMEDYLHDLLTVQRYAQLNREIMAEEIMKGMKLKAQEARSSVHNYFDASEGMRILRKGAIS
;
A
#
# COMPACT_ATOMS: atom_id res chain seq x y z
N GLN A 1 14.33 11.25 -21.14
CA GLN A 1 14.82 12.51 -20.53
C GLN A 1 13.70 13.31 -19.84
N LYS A 2 12.62 13.73 -20.55
CA LYS A 2 11.55 14.53 -19.93
C LYS A 2 10.79 13.75 -18.82
N LEU A 3 10.42 12.51 -19.08
CA LEU A 3 9.73 11.66 -18.10
C LEU A 3 10.59 11.41 -16.84
N ASP A 4 11.86 11.06 -17.00
CA ASP A 4 12.78 10.88 -15.87
C ASP A 4 12.87 12.14 -14.99
N LYS A 5 12.95 13.31 -15.62
CA LYS A 5 12.92 14.59 -14.91
C LYS A 5 11.61 14.77 -14.12
N VAL A 6 10.46 14.53 -14.74
CA VAL A 6 9.14 14.64 -14.11
C VAL A 6 9.02 13.70 -12.91
N ILE A 7 9.46 12.43 -13.06
CA ILE A 7 9.43 11.46 -11.98
C ILE A 7 10.29 11.95 -10.81
N ARG A 8 11.54 12.35 -11.06
CA ARG A 8 12.46 12.83 -10.01
C ARG A 8 11.98 14.06 -9.29
N GLU A 9 11.30 14.97 -9.98
CA GLU A 9 10.78 16.21 -9.40
C GLU A 9 9.48 16.01 -8.60
N ARG A 10 8.63 15.04 -9.00
CA ARG A 10 7.28 14.92 -8.47
C ARG A 10 7.05 13.71 -7.58
N ILE A 11 7.87 12.66 -7.73
CA ILE A 11 7.68 11.39 -7.02
C ILE A 11 8.85 11.16 -6.04
N PRO A 12 8.67 11.46 -4.75
CA PRO A 12 9.66 11.09 -3.75
C PRO A 12 9.93 9.59 -3.74
N SER A 13 11.19 9.19 -3.62
CA SER A 13 11.61 7.77 -3.63
C SER A 13 12.48 7.42 -2.42
N GLY A 14 12.69 6.13 -2.19
CA GLY A 14 13.43 5.63 -1.04
C GLY A 14 12.71 5.97 0.28
N PHE A 15 13.41 6.58 1.20
CA PHE A 15 12.86 7.00 2.50
C PHE A 15 12.20 8.38 2.47
N LYS A 16 12.26 9.08 1.33
CA LYS A 16 11.68 10.42 1.20
C LYS A 16 10.16 10.33 1.13
N ILE A 17 9.50 11.27 1.81
CA ILE A 17 8.06 11.51 1.76
C ILE A 17 7.80 12.94 1.28
N ARG A 18 6.56 13.29 1.00
CA ARG A 18 6.17 14.63 0.59
C ARG A 18 6.35 15.63 1.73
N GLN A 19 6.70 16.86 1.41
CA GLN A 19 6.75 17.96 2.39
C GLN A 19 5.36 18.52 2.70
N LYS A 20 4.42 18.37 1.75
CA LYS A 20 3.01 18.74 1.89
C LYS A 20 2.15 17.59 1.39
N SER A 21 1.01 17.36 2.03
CA SER A 21 0.04 16.36 1.62
C SER A 21 -0.46 16.63 0.21
N HIS A 22 -0.73 15.56 -0.52
CA HIS A 22 -1.48 15.65 -1.76
C HIS A 22 -2.97 15.84 -1.44
N HIS A 23 -3.70 16.64 -2.22
CA HIS A 23 -5.13 16.92 -1.94
C HIS A 23 -5.99 15.66 -1.81
N ARG A 24 -5.72 14.61 -2.61
CA ARG A 24 -6.40 13.32 -2.49
C ARG A 24 -6.02 12.54 -1.22
N ALA A 25 -4.84 12.81 -0.63
CA ALA A 25 -4.41 12.16 0.60
C ALA A 25 -5.24 12.63 1.82
N GLU A 26 -5.69 13.87 1.80
CA GLU A 26 -6.51 14.43 2.88
C GLU A 26 -7.91 13.84 2.94
N ALA A 27 -8.43 13.38 1.79
CA ALA A 27 -9.72 12.72 1.69
C ALA A 27 -9.67 11.22 2.06
N PHE A 28 -8.49 10.65 2.32
CA PHE A 28 -8.39 9.25 2.71
C PHE A 28 -8.68 9.09 4.20
N GLU A 29 -9.68 8.28 4.52
CA GLU A 29 -10.20 8.11 5.88
C GLU A 29 -9.36 7.11 6.69
N LEU A 30 -8.15 7.53 7.11
CA LEU A 30 -7.25 6.71 7.95
C LEU A 30 -7.90 6.30 9.29
N GLN A 31 -8.86 7.08 9.79
CA GLN A 31 -9.60 6.81 11.02
C GLN A 31 -10.49 5.57 10.93
N GLU A 32 -10.76 5.04 9.74
CA GLU A 32 -11.42 3.74 9.58
C GLU A 32 -10.59 2.58 10.12
N LEU A 33 -9.26 2.74 10.21
CA LEU A 33 -8.40 1.72 10.81
C LEU A 33 -8.79 1.46 12.27
N ARG A 34 -9.03 0.22 12.61
CA ARG A 34 -9.24 -0.23 14.00
C ARG A 34 -8.04 0.07 14.87
N CYS A 35 -6.85 -0.11 14.31
CA CYS A 35 -5.57 0.21 14.97
C CYS A 35 -5.13 1.68 14.76
N PHE A 36 -6.00 2.60 14.35
CA PHE A 36 -5.66 4.00 14.01
C PHE A 36 -4.77 4.70 15.05
N LYS A 37 -5.01 4.48 16.35
CA LYS A 37 -4.22 5.09 17.43
C LYS A 37 -2.75 4.63 17.47
N HIS A 38 -2.43 3.57 16.75
CA HIS A 38 -1.11 2.93 16.74
C HIS A 38 -0.33 3.18 15.45
N VAL A 39 -0.87 3.99 14.53
CA VAL A 39 -0.22 4.36 13.28
C VAL A 39 0.06 5.86 13.22
N SER A 40 1.09 6.24 12.49
CA SER A 40 1.42 7.66 12.29
C SER A 40 0.58 8.25 11.16
N ARG A 41 -0.50 8.97 11.52
CA ARG A 41 -1.34 9.68 10.54
C ARG A 41 -0.52 10.62 9.65
N GLU A 42 0.36 11.41 10.24
CA GLU A 42 1.17 12.38 9.49
C GLU A 42 2.05 11.68 8.43
N LYS A 43 2.79 10.64 8.83
CA LYS A 43 3.61 9.85 7.90
C LYS A 43 2.78 9.20 6.82
N ALA A 44 1.62 8.63 7.16
CA ALA A 44 0.74 8.01 6.19
C ALA A 44 0.27 9.03 5.14
N VAL A 45 -0.24 10.18 5.57
CA VAL A 45 -0.72 11.24 4.66
C VAL A 45 0.40 11.76 3.75
N LEU A 46 1.59 12.02 4.30
CA LEU A 46 2.74 12.51 3.55
C LEU A 46 3.41 11.45 2.67
N SER A 47 3.16 10.16 2.91
CA SER A 47 3.70 9.07 2.10
C SER A 47 2.87 8.75 0.86
N LEU A 48 1.64 9.22 0.75
CA LEU A 48 0.81 9.02 -0.44
C LEU A 48 1.40 9.74 -1.66
N GLY A 49 1.42 9.04 -2.79
CA GLY A 49 2.06 9.50 -4.02
C GLY A 49 3.59 9.46 -3.96
N THR A 50 4.17 8.52 -3.19
CA THR A 50 5.62 8.29 -3.13
C THR A 50 5.96 6.86 -3.54
N LEU A 51 7.09 6.67 -4.22
CA LEU A 51 7.48 5.38 -4.76
C LEU A 51 7.96 4.41 -3.68
N GLY A 52 8.84 4.85 -2.81
CA GLY A 52 9.55 3.98 -1.88
C GLY A 52 10.84 3.41 -2.43
N GLY A 53 11.30 2.33 -1.82
CA GLY A 53 12.52 1.64 -2.18
C GLY A 53 12.33 0.13 -2.26
N GLY A 54 13.42 -0.60 -2.33
CA GLY A 54 13.40 -2.05 -2.52
C GLY A 54 13.01 -2.43 -3.94
N ASN A 55 12.01 -3.28 -4.09
CA ASN A 55 11.51 -3.75 -5.38
C ASN A 55 10.47 -2.82 -6.02
N HIS A 56 10.28 -1.61 -5.50
CA HIS A 56 9.36 -0.64 -6.09
C HIS A 56 10.00 0.05 -7.30
N PHE A 57 9.22 0.23 -8.37
CA PHE A 57 9.70 0.84 -9.61
C PHE A 57 8.60 1.59 -10.37
N ILE A 58 9.03 2.43 -11.27
CA ILE A 58 8.22 3.04 -12.33
C ILE A 58 8.96 2.77 -13.62
N GLU A 59 8.29 2.13 -14.57
CA GLU A 59 8.84 1.85 -15.89
C GLU A 59 7.87 2.24 -17.00
N VAL A 60 8.37 2.29 -18.20
CA VAL A 60 7.55 2.53 -19.41
C VAL A 60 7.82 1.43 -20.40
N ASP A 61 6.77 0.71 -20.70
CA ASP A 61 6.76 -0.35 -21.69
C ASP A 61 6.11 0.11 -22.98
N ARG A 62 6.41 -0.58 -24.05
CA ARG A 62 5.85 -0.35 -25.37
C ARG A 62 5.42 -1.68 -25.98
N ASP A 63 4.18 -1.72 -26.48
CA ASP A 63 3.70 -2.88 -27.23
C ASP A 63 4.12 -2.83 -28.71
N GLU A 64 3.79 -3.89 -29.45
CA GLU A 64 4.08 -4.02 -30.87
C GLU A 64 3.34 -2.98 -31.73
N GLU A 65 2.20 -2.49 -31.25
CA GLU A 65 1.39 -1.46 -31.90
C GLU A 65 1.92 -0.04 -31.65
N GLY A 66 2.88 0.11 -30.74
CA GLY A 66 3.50 1.38 -30.38
C GLY A 66 2.84 2.13 -29.25
N ASN A 67 1.85 1.53 -28.58
CA ASN A 67 1.24 2.09 -27.38
C ASN A 67 2.24 2.09 -26.22
N LEU A 68 2.17 3.12 -25.38
CA LEU A 68 3.05 3.27 -24.22
C LEU A 68 2.26 3.00 -22.94
N TYR A 69 2.85 2.20 -22.07
CA TYR A 69 2.31 1.85 -20.75
C TYR A 69 3.23 2.37 -19.67
N VAL A 70 2.68 3.12 -18.73
CA VAL A 70 3.40 3.50 -17.50
C VAL A 70 3.02 2.49 -16.42
N VAL A 71 3.99 1.67 -16.01
CA VAL A 71 3.81 0.65 -14.97
C VAL A 71 4.36 1.18 -13.66
N ILE A 72 3.55 1.15 -12.61
CA ILE A 72 3.90 1.63 -11.27
C ILE A 72 3.75 0.49 -10.29
N HIS A 73 4.87 -0.03 -9.78
CA HIS A 73 4.91 -1.02 -8.72
C HIS A 73 5.26 -0.35 -7.40
N SER A 74 4.28 -0.21 -6.52
CA SER A 74 4.45 0.34 -5.18
C SER A 74 3.31 -0.12 -4.27
N GLY A 75 3.52 -0.05 -2.96
CA GLY A 75 2.61 -0.58 -1.95
C GLY A 75 2.16 0.45 -0.93
N SER A 76 1.78 -0.06 0.24
CA SER A 76 1.20 0.69 1.37
C SER A 76 2.21 1.54 2.15
N ARG A 77 3.42 1.67 1.65
CA ARG A 77 4.47 2.44 2.29
C ARG A 77 4.66 1.96 3.75
N HIS A 78 5.01 2.89 4.64
CA HIS A 78 5.22 2.57 6.06
C HIS A 78 3.94 2.15 6.78
N LEU A 79 2.76 2.60 6.32
CA LEU A 79 1.48 2.32 6.95
C LEU A 79 1.22 0.83 7.13
N GLY A 80 1.41 0.03 6.06
CA GLY A 80 1.17 -1.42 6.14
C GLY A 80 2.09 -2.12 7.14
N LYS A 81 3.33 -1.62 7.28
CA LYS A 81 4.24 -2.14 8.31
C LYS A 81 3.76 -1.81 9.71
N GLU A 82 3.35 -0.56 9.98
CA GLU A 82 2.83 -0.16 11.29
C GLU A 82 1.60 -0.98 11.69
N VAL A 83 0.66 -1.18 10.75
CA VAL A 83 -0.53 -2.03 10.97
C VAL A 83 -0.11 -3.47 11.29
N THR A 84 0.76 -4.07 10.50
CA THR A 84 1.24 -5.45 10.74
C THR A 84 1.95 -5.56 12.09
N ASP A 85 2.86 -4.65 12.41
CA ASP A 85 3.62 -4.65 13.66
C ASP A 85 2.69 -4.57 14.89
N TYR A 86 1.62 -3.75 14.79
CA TYR A 86 0.62 -3.67 15.84
C TYR A 86 -0.09 -5.01 16.07
N TYR A 87 -0.63 -5.62 15.02
CA TYR A 87 -1.40 -6.86 15.15
C TYR A 87 -0.53 -8.06 15.55
N VAL A 88 0.70 -8.16 15.06
CA VAL A 88 1.63 -9.20 15.50
C VAL A 88 1.95 -9.05 16.98
N LYS A 89 2.18 -7.82 17.46
CA LYS A 89 2.43 -7.54 18.87
C LYS A 89 1.21 -7.87 19.74
N ALA A 90 0.02 -7.45 19.32
CA ALA A 90 -1.23 -7.73 20.05
C ALA A 90 -1.54 -9.23 20.10
N GLY A 91 -1.36 -9.94 18.98
CA GLY A 91 -1.52 -11.40 18.90
C GLY A 91 -0.54 -12.14 19.81
N ALA A 92 0.74 -11.75 19.80
CA ALA A 92 1.74 -12.35 20.68
C ALA A 92 1.39 -12.16 22.18
N ALA A 93 0.89 -10.97 22.55
CA ALA A 93 0.44 -10.71 23.91
C ALA A 93 -0.75 -11.60 24.30
N LEU A 94 -1.76 -11.71 23.41
CA LEU A 94 -2.93 -12.55 23.65
C LEU A 94 -2.58 -14.03 23.79
N LEU A 95 -1.69 -14.56 22.95
CA LEU A 95 -1.22 -15.95 23.02
C LEU A 95 -0.49 -16.21 24.33
N LYS A 96 0.36 -15.28 24.77
CA LYS A 96 1.07 -15.37 26.04
C LYS A 96 0.12 -15.39 27.24
N GLU A 97 -0.91 -14.54 27.25
CA GLU A 97 -1.95 -14.54 28.30
C GLU A 97 -2.69 -15.87 28.38
N ARG A 98 -2.85 -16.57 27.25
CA ARG A 98 -3.47 -17.90 27.17
C ARG A 98 -2.51 -19.04 27.48
N GLY A 99 -1.27 -18.75 27.86
CA GLY A 99 -0.25 -19.76 28.16
C GLY A 99 0.33 -20.44 26.93
N THR A 100 0.16 -19.86 25.75
CA THR A 100 0.70 -20.41 24.50
C THR A 100 2.06 -19.77 24.21
N GLU A 101 3.12 -20.56 24.28
CA GLU A 101 4.45 -20.12 23.86
C GLU A 101 4.61 -20.28 22.35
N THR A 102 4.79 -19.17 21.67
CA THR A 102 4.97 -19.13 20.20
C THR A 102 6.10 -18.19 19.85
N PRO A 103 7.04 -18.60 18.95
CA PRO A 103 8.02 -17.68 18.40
C PRO A 103 7.34 -16.49 17.73
N TYR A 104 7.81 -15.28 18.01
CA TYR A 104 7.20 -14.04 17.53
C TYR A 104 6.87 -14.02 16.02
N PRO A 105 7.73 -14.54 15.11
CA PRO A 105 7.42 -14.61 13.69
C PRO A 105 6.29 -15.59 13.30
N LEU A 106 5.92 -16.49 14.22
CA LEU A 106 4.85 -17.47 14.02
C LEU A 106 3.57 -17.10 14.79
N THR A 107 3.46 -15.86 15.26
CA THR A 107 2.26 -15.34 15.88
C THR A 107 1.07 -15.45 14.92
N TRP A 108 -0.06 -15.94 15.43
CA TRP A 108 -1.32 -15.95 14.72
C TRP A 108 -2.36 -15.10 15.41
N LEU A 109 -3.40 -14.77 14.69
CA LEU A 109 -4.55 -13.99 15.15
C LEU A 109 -5.80 -14.86 15.08
N GLU A 110 -6.71 -14.66 16.03
CA GLU A 110 -8.01 -15.32 16.07
C GLU A 110 -9.06 -14.41 16.70
N GLY A 111 -10.35 -14.76 16.53
CA GLY A 111 -11.48 -14.01 17.07
C GLY A 111 -11.52 -12.56 16.55
N GLU A 112 -11.92 -11.65 17.45
CA GLU A 112 -12.09 -10.23 17.12
C GLU A 112 -10.80 -9.58 16.60
N LEU A 113 -9.63 -9.93 17.18
CA LEU A 113 -8.36 -9.37 16.74
C LEU A 113 -8.02 -9.74 15.28
N MET A 114 -8.42 -10.93 14.83
CA MET A 114 -8.25 -11.33 13.43
C MET A 114 -9.23 -10.58 12.54
N GLU A 115 -10.47 -10.40 12.95
CA GLU A 115 -11.47 -9.64 12.19
C GLU A 115 -11.07 -8.18 12.02
N ASP A 116 -10.57 -7.56 13.07
CA ASP A 116 -10.02 -6.21 13.05
C ASP A 116 -8.82 -6.10 12.08
N TYR A 117 -7.90 -7.08 12.11
CA TYR A 117 -6.78 -7.10 11.18
C TYR A 117 -7.23 -7.23 9.72
N LEU A 118 -8.19 -8.10 9.42
CA LEU A 118 -8.70 -8.27 8.07
C LEU A 118 -9.41 -7.01 7.57
N HIS A 119 -10.15 -6.32 8.43
CA HIS A 119 -10.73 -5.01 8.12
C HIS A 119 -9.63 -3.99 7.77
N ASP A 120 -8.61 -3.88 8.60
CA ASP A 120 -7.52 -2.92 8.42
C ASP A 120 -6.66 -3.26 7.20
N LEU A 121 -6.50 -4.55 6.89
CA LEU A 121 -5.82 -5.00 5.68
C LEU A 121 -6.49 -4.47 4.41
N LEU A 122 -7.82 -4.48 4.33
CA LEU A 122 -8.57 -3.91 3.21
C LEU A 122 -8.36 -2.39 3.11
N THR A 123 -8.34 -1.69 4.23
CA THR A 123 -8.05 -0.24 4.27
C THR A 123 -6.63 0.06 3.79
N VAL A 124 -5.64 -0.74 4.20
CA VAL A 124 -4.25 -0.64 3.74
C VAL A 124 -4.12 -0.95 2.24
N GLN A 125 -4.91 -1.88 1.70
CA GLN A 125 -4.94 -2.15 0.25
C GLN A 125 -5.49 -0.96 -0.53
N ARG A 126 -6.59 -0.34 -0.09
CA ARG A 126 -7.13 0.90 -0.68
C ARG A 126 -6.11 2.04 -0.64
N TYR A 127 -5.39 2.17 0.47
CA TYR A 127 -4.31 3.14 0.60
C TYR A 127 -3.19 2.88 -0.41
N ALA A 128 -2.76 1.64 -0.59
CA ALA A 128 -1.73 1.28 -1.57
C ALA A 128 -2.18 1.55 -3.02
N GLN A 129 -3.45 1.33 -3.32
CA GLN A 129 -4.03 1.69 -4.61
C GLN A 129 -4.01 3.20 -4.83
N LEU A 130 -4.48 3.98 -3.86
CA LEU A 130 -4.46 5.44 -3.91
C LEU A 130 -3.02 5.98 -4.07
N ASN A 131 -2.05 5.36 -3.40
CA ASN A 131 -0.65 5.71 -3.56
C ASN A 131 -0.19 5.63 -5.02
N ARG A 132 -0.51 4.54 -5.72
CA ARG A 132 -0.18 4.36 -7.15
C ARG A 132 -0.94 5.32 -8.05
N GLU A 133 -2.21 5.55 -7.78
CA GLU A 133 -3.05 6.49 -8.53
C GLU A 133 -2.52 7.92 -8.47
N ILE A 134 -2.12 8.39 -7.28
CA ILE A 134 -1.52 9.72 -7.11
C ILE A 134 -0.22 9.84 -7.90
N MET A 135 0.63 8.81 -7.89
CA MET A 135 1.86 8.83 -8.68
C MET A 135 1.55 8.89 -10.17
N ALA A 136 0.59 8.11 -10.66
CA ALA A 136 0.17 8.17 -12.06
C ALA A 136 -0.35 9.55 -12.43
N GLU A 137 -1.21 10.15 -11.60
CA GLU A 137 -1.75 11.49 -11.79
C GLU A 137 -0.63 12.54 -11.89
N GLU A 138 0.33 12.51 -10.98
CA GLU A 138 1.46 13.45 -10.97
C GLU A 138 2.36 13.30 -12.20
N ILE A 139 2.57 12.07 -12.68
CA ILE A 139 3.33 11.80 -13.91
C ILE A 139 2.56 12.35 -15.12
N MET A 140 1.28 12.01 -15.29
CA MET A 140 0.47 12.47 -16.40
C MET A 140 0.38 14.00 -16.43
N LYS A 141 0.17 14.64 -15.29
CA LYS A 141 0.16 16.09 -15.14
C LYS A 141 1.49 16.73 -15.54
N GLY A 142 2.62 16.18 -15.05
CA GLY A 142 3.96 16.68 -15.37
C GLY A 142 4.32 16.51 -16.86
N MET A 143 3.86 15.44 -17.47
CA MET A 143 4.05 15.17 -18.89
C MET A 143 3.07 15.93 -19.80
N LYS A 144 1.99 16.49 -19.24
CA LYS A 144 0.85 17.08 -19.98
C LYS A 144 0.17 16.06 -20.90
N LEU A 145 0.01 14.83 -20.40
CA LEU A 145 -0.64 13.71 -21.07
C LEU A 145 -1.92 13.33 -20.33
N LYS A 146 -2.79 12.62 -21.03
CA LYS A 146 -3.96 11.95 -20.46
C LYS A 146 -3.83 10.46 -20.70
N ALA A 147 -4.06 9.66 -19.67
CA ALA A 147 -4.19 8.22 -19.84
C ALA A 147 -5.48 7.91 -20.61
N GLN A 148 -5.41 6.96 -21.54
CA GLN A 148 -6.60 6.44 -22.23
C GLN A 148 -7.31 5.42 -21.36
N GLU A 149 -6.53 4.60 -20.65
CA GLU A 149 -7.00 3.57 -19.74
C GLU A 149 -6.07 3.51 -18.53
N ALA A 150 -6.62 3.11 -17.38
CA ALA A 150 -5.86 2.81 -16.16
C ALA A 150 -6.42 1.56 -15.50
N ARG A 151 -5.54 0.63 -15.15
CA ARG A 151 -5.86 -0.58 -14.40
C ARG A 151 -5.03 -0.65 -13.13
N SER A 152 -5.61 -1.17 -12.06
CA SER A 152 -4.89 -1.44 -10.83
C SER A 152 -5.16 -2.87 -10.39
N SER A 153 -4.12 -3.58 -9.98
CA SER A 153 -4.22 -4.93 -9.45
C SER A 153 -3.53 -5.04 -8.11
N VAL A 154 -3.94 -6.03 -7.33
CA VAL A 154 -3.30 -6.46 -6.09
C VAL A 154 -2.79 -7.87 -6.32
N HIS A 155 -1.51 -8.13 -6.09
CA HIS A 155 -0.89 -9.43 -6.31
C HIS A 155 -0.44 -10.14 -5.02
N ASN A 156 -0.56 -9.46 -3.89
CA ASN A 156 -0.38 -10.02 -2.55
C ASN A 156 -1.62 -9.66 -1.74
N TYR A 157 -2.52 -10.59 -1.55
CA TYR A 157 -3.77 -10.32 -0.84
C TYR A 157 -4.34 -11.56 -0.16
N PHE A 158 -5.24 -11.32 0.76
CA PHE A 158 -6.00 -12.33 1.44
C PHE A 158 -7.37 -12.44 0.76
N ASP A 159 -7.66 -13.61 0.25
CA ASP A 159 -8.92 -13.95 -0.40
C ASP A 159 -9.78 -14.72 0.60
N ALA A 160 -10.93 -14.14 0.95
CA ALA A 160 -11.93 -14.75 1.83
C ALA A 160 -13.18 -15.21 1.07
N SER A 161 -13.13 -15.24 -0.27
CA SER A 161 -14.25 -15.71 -1.08
C SER A 161 -14.51 -17.20 -0.89
N GLU A 162 -15.74 -17.63 -1.12
CA GLU A 162 -16.16 -19.04 -1.13
C GLU A 162 -15.92 -19.82 0.19
N GLY A 163 -15.86 -19.13 1.33
CA GLY A 163 -15.70 -19.78 2.64
C GLY A 163 -14.30 -20.31 2.93
N MET A 164 -13.37 -20.17 2.00
CA MET A 164 -11.95 -20.48 2.19
C MET A 164 -11.16 -19.20 2.47
N ARG A 165 -10.07 -19.34 3.24
CA ARG A 165 -9.14 -18.26 3.52
C ARG A 165 -7.83 -18.54 2.80
N ILE A 166 -7.59 -17.87 1.70
CA ILE A 166 -6.43 -18.10 0.84
C ILE A 166 -5.52 -16.88 0.86
N LEU A 167 -4.26 -17.08 1.26
CA LEU A 167 -3.22 -16.08 1.07
C LEU A 167 -2.65 -16.21 -0.35
N ARG A 168 -2.87 -15.21 -1.18
CA ARG A 168 -2.32 -15.16 -2.53
C ARG A 168 -1.07 -14.29 -2.54
N LYS A 169 0.00 -14.78 -3.15
CA LYS A 169 1.26 -14.08 -3.29
C LYS A 169 1.77 -14.18 -4.72
N GLY A 170 1.98 -13.01 -5.35
CA GLY A 170 2.43 -12.92 -6.74
C GLY A 170 1.38 -13.40 -7.76
N ALA A 171 0.13 -13.58 -7.34
CA ALA A 171 -0.97 -14.00 -8.22
C ALA A 171 -1.88 -12.80 -8.51
N ILE A 172 -2.27 -12.64 -9.77
CA ILE A 172 -3.27 -11.67 -10.21
C ILE A 172 -4.58 -12.44 -10.40
N SER A 173 -5.66 -11.91 -9.84
CA SER A 173 -7.02 -12.43 -10.04
C SER A 173 -7.60 -11.90 -11.33
#